data_c47204078ed7679002879a36a2164120
#
_entry.id   c47204078ed7679002879a36a2164120
#
_cell.length_a   1.000
_cell.length_b   1.000
_cell.length_c   1.000
_cell.angle_alpha   90.00
_cell.angle_beta   90.00
_cell.angle_gamma   90.00
#
_symmetry.space_group_name_H-M   'P 1'
#
loop_
_entity.id
_entity.type
_entity.pdbx_description
1 polymer ?
#
loop_
_entity_poly.entity_id
_entity_poly.type
_entity_poly.pdbx_seq_one_letter_code
_entity_poly.pdbx_strand_id
1 'polypeptide(L)'
;MVERVKAICDAGIMVMSHLGLTPHTRAKLGGYRVQGKTADQAKVILDQALRLQDAGCTFLLLEGMPRESAEMIATNLQIPVYGIGAGDKVDGQLVIMHDLVGLFWEFKSKFVKRYCEAGQMIQSALTEYVNEVRDVKFPSQENFYEIKDEELEKLLGQGAGWKHDK
;
A
#
# COMPACT_ATOMS: atom_id res chain seq x y z
N MET A 1 -10.34 -10.63 20.99
CA MET A 1 -9.66 -9.46 20.39
C MET A 1 -9.52 -8.36 21.44
N VAL A 2 -10.59 -7.91 22.06
CA VAL A 2 -10.65 -6.82 23.07
C VAL A 2 -9.60 -6.98 24.18
N GLU A 3 -9.52 -8.16 24.81
CA GLU A 3 -8.54 -8.43 25.88
C GLU A 3 -7.08 -8.26 25.44
N ARG A 4 -6.76 -8.63 24.18
CA ARG A 4 -5.41 -8.44 23.63
C ARG A 4 -5.11 -6.97 23.39
N VAL A 5 -6.08 -6.21 22.86
CA VAL A 5 -5.97 -4.75 22.69
C VAL A 5 -5.73 -4.11 24.04
N LYS A 6 -6.55 -4.46 25.05
CA LYS A 6 -6.38 -3.95 26.41
C LYS A 6 -4.98 -4.21 26.95
N ALA A 7 -4.48 -5.44 26.85
CA ALA A 7 -3.14 -5.80 27.35
C ALA A 7 -2.01 -5.00 26.64
N ILE A 8 -2.14 -4.71 25.36
CA ILE A 8 -1.18 -3.90 24.61
C ILE A 8 -1.26 -2.43 25.05
N CYS A 9 -2.47 -1.90 25.22
CA CYS A 9 -2.68 -0.53 25.69
C CYS A 9 -2.19 -0.35 27.13
N ASP A 10 -2.45 -1.30 28.01
CA ASP A 10 -1.96 -1.32 29.40
C ASP A 10 -0.42 -1.33 29.47
N ALA A 11 0.25 -1.86 28.45
CA ALA A 11 1.70 -1.80 28.30
C ALA A 11 2.22 -0.44 27.76
N GLY A 12 1.34 0.56 27.56
CA GLY A 12 1.70 1.89 27.09
C GLY A 12 1.85 2.00 25.56
N ILE A 13 1.38 1.02 24.80
CA ILE A 13 1.48 1.01 23.33
C ILE A 13 0.17 1.52 22.74
N MET A 14 0.25 2.53 21.87
CA MET A 14 -0.93 3.02 21.12
C MET A 14 -1.40 1.96 20.13
N VAL A 15 -2.71 1.71 20.09
CA VAL A 15 -3.32 0.72 19.22
C VAL A 15 -4.32 1.37 18.28
N MET A 16 -4.17 1.10 16.97
CA MET A 16 -5.21 1.30 15.99
C MET A 16 -5.89 -0.04 15.72
N SER A 17 -7.17 -0.14 16.06
CA SER A 17 -7.96 -1.34 15.73
C SER A 17 -8.61 -1.20 14.36
N HIS A 18 -8.98 -2.35 13.77
CA HIS A 18 -9.52 -2.42 12.41
C HIS A 18 -10.83 -3.21 12.41
N LEU A 19 -11.91 -2.57 11.91
CA LEU A 19 -13.24 -3.16 11.78
C LEU A 19 -13.79 -3.01 10.35
N GLY A 20 -14.90 -3.68 10.08
CA GLY A 20 -15.48 -3.77 8.75
C GLY A 20 -14.87 -4.90 7.95
N LEU A 21 -14.46 -4.65 6.72
CA LEU A 21 -13.71 -5.61 5.91
C LEU A 21 -12.28 -5.70 6.48
N THR A 22 -11.93 -6.88 6.97
CA THR A 22 -10.59 -7.18 7.46
C THR A 22 -9.92 -8.19 6.53
N PRO A 23 -9.03 -7.76 5.61
CA PRO A 23 -8.49 -8.61 4.54
C PRO A 23 -7.84 -9.91 5.02
N HIS A 24 -7.15 -9.85 6.16
CA HIS A 24 -6.50 -11.02 6.77
C HIS A 24 -7.48 -12.07 7.32
N THR A 25 -8.77 -11.69 7.56
CA THR A 25 -9.83 -12.61 7.98
C THR A 25 -10.89 -12.84 6.90
N ARG A 26 -10.61 -12.46 5.66
CA ARG A 26 -11.56 -12.51 4.52
C ARG A 26 -12.27 -13.84 4.35
N ALA A 27 -11.59 -14.95 4.66
CA ALA A 27 -12.18 -16.29 4.58
C ALA A 27 -13.41 -16.44 5.51
N LYS A 28 -13.38 -15.82 6.70
CA LYS A 28 -14.49 -15.80 7.65
C LYS A 28 -15.62 -14.88 7.22
N LEU A 29 -15.33 -13.87 6.38
CA LEU A 29 -16.28 -12.88 5.89
C LEU A 29 -16.91 -13.29 4.54
N GLY A 30 -16.57 -14.46 4.01
CA GLY A 30 -17.04 -14.93 2.70
C GLY A 30 -16.44 -14.18 1.50
N GLY A 31 -15.19 -13.69 1.65
CA GLY A 31 -14.44 -12.96 0.63
C GLY A 31 -14.36 -11.44 0.88
N TYR A 32 -14.00 -10.70 -0.16
CA TYR A 32 -13.98 -9.22 -0.14
C TYR A 32 -15.40 -8.67 -0.28
N ARG A 33 -16.14 -8.60 0.82
CA ARG A 33 -17.50 -8.09 0.86
C ARG A 33 -17.62 -6.89 1.76
N VAL A 34 -18.38 -5.89 1.31
CA VAL A 34 -18.75 -4.72 2.13
C VAL A 34 -19.47 -5.19 3.38
N GLN A 35 -19.03 -4.72 4.54
CA GLN A 35 -19.56 -5.06 5.86
C GLN A 35 -20.52 -3.96 6.35
N GLY A 36 -21.42 -4.29 7.30
CA GLY A 36 -22.32 -3.30 7.89
C GLY A 36 -23.41 -2.80 6.94
N LYS A 37 -23.86 -3.63 5.97
CA LYS A 37 -24.90 -3.25 5.00
C LYS A 37 -26.31 -3.21 5.55
N THR A 38 -26.57 -3.89 6.67
CA THR A 38 -27.86 -3.87 7.35
C THR A 38 -27.75 -3.17 8.70
N ALA A 39 -28.86 -2.65 9.20
CA ALA A 39 -28.89 -1.99 10.50
C ALA A 39 -28.32 -2.88 11.62
N ASP A 40 -28.67 -4.17 11.60
CA ASP A 40 -28.18 -5.11 12.62
C ASP A 40 -26.66 -5.33 12.51
N GLN A 41 -26.13 -5.51 11.29
CA GLN A 41 -24.70 -5.62 11.05
C GLN A 41 -23.96 -4.35 11.52
N ALA A 42 -24.50 -3.17 11.20
CA ALA A 42 -23.91 -1.89 11.59
C ALA A 42 -23.89 -1.73 13.12
N LYS A 43 -24.97 -2.12 13.82
CA LYS A 43 -25.03 -2.11 15.29
C LYS A 43 -24.01 -3.06 15.93
N VAL A 44 -23.82 -4.25 15.36
CA VAL A 44 -22.81 -5.20 15.84
C VAL A 44 -21.40 -4.62 15.71
N ILE A 45 -21.10 -3.92 14.60
CA ILE A 45 -19.80 -3.28 14.41
C ILE A 45 -19.65 -2.09 15.37
N LEU A 46 -20.70 -1.32 15.62
CA LEU A 46 -20.68 -0.24 16.60
C LEU A 46 -20.39 -0.77 18.02
N ASP A 47 -21.05 -1.86 18.46
CA ASP A 47 -20.76 -2.48 19.75
C ASP A 47 -19.29 -2.92 19.85
N GLN A 48 -18.76 -3.52 18.79
CA GLN A 48 -17.35 -3.88 18.74
C GLN A 48 -16.42 -2.67 18.83
N ALA A 49 -16.76 -1.56 18.16
CA ALA A 49 -16.00 -0.32 18.17
C ALA A 49 -15.95 0.30 19.57
N LEU A 50 -17.10 0.39 20.25
CA LEU A 50 -17.20 0.90 21.61
C LEU A 50 -16.37 0.05 22.58
N ARG A 51 -16.47 -1.26 22.51
CA ARG A 51 -15.67 -2.17 23.35
C ARG A 51 -14.17 -2.07 23.11
N LEU A 52 -13.74 -1.74 21.88
CA LEU A 52 -12.34 -1.48 21.56
C LEU A 52 -11.87 -0.14 22.12
N GLN A 53 -12.69 0.89 22.02
CA GLN A 53 -12.44 2.18 22.67
C GLN A 53 -12.30 2.03 24.18
N ASP A 54 -13.23 1.33 24.83
CA ASP A 54 -13.19 1.06 26.28
C ASP A 54 -11.96 0.24 26.72
N ALA A 55 -11.42 -0.57 25.78
CA ALA A 55 -10.19 -1.30 26.01
C ALA A 55 -8.91 -0.44 25.86
N GLY A 56 -9.05 0.87 25.58
CA GLY A 56 -7.94 1.81 25.45
C GLY A 56 -7.41 1.98 24.03
N CYS A 57 -8.15 1.49 23.00
CA CYS A 57 -7.78 1.72 21.62
C CYS A 57 -7.71 3.21 21.32
N THR A 58 -6.63 3.67 20.68
CA THR A 58 -6.37 5.09 20.43
C THR A 58 -7.00 5.57 19.11
N PHE A 59 -7.10 4.68 18.12
CA PHE A 59 -7.64 4.97 16.79
C PHE A 59 -8.46 3.78 16.29
N LEU A 60 -9.43 4.05 15.43
CA LEU A 60 -10.18 3.01 14.73
C LEU A 60 -10.05 3.18 13.22
N LEU A 61 -9.77 2.11 12.51
CA LEU A 61 -9.87 2.03 11.06
C LEU A 61 -11.15 1.28 10.68
N LEU A 62 -11.95 1.87 9.82
CA LEU A 62 -13.12 1.27 9.19
C LEU A 62 -12.84 1.00 7.71
N GLU A 63 -12.99 -0.25 7.27
CA GLU A 63 -12.74 -0.61 5.86
C GLU A 63 -13.97 -1.22 5.22
N GLY A 64 -14.25 -0.78 3.96
CA GLY A 64 -15.24 -1.41 3.10
C GLY A 64 -16.64 -1.45 3.70
N MET A 65 -17.17 -0.30 4.12
CA MET A 65 -18.47 -0.14 4.76
C MET A 65 -19.34 0.90 4.02
N PRO A 66 -20.70 0.81 4.15
CA PRO A 66 -21.55 1.94 3.76
C PRO A 66 -21.21 3.19 4.56
N ARG A 67 -21.28 4.34 3.88
CA ARG A 67 -21.01 5.66 4.45
C ARG A 67 -21.83 5.93 5.72
N GLU A 68 -23.12 5.60 5.69
CA GLU A 68 -24.07 5.83 6.78
C GLU A 68 -23.73 4.99 8.01
N SER A 69 -23.29 3.76 7.81
CA SER A 69 -22.84 2.88 8.90
C SER A 69 -21.53 3.40 9.53
N ALA A 70 -20.60 3.88 8.70
CA ALA A 70 -19.36 4.46 9.18
C ALA A 70 -19.58 5.79 9.94
N GLU A 71 -20.48 6.67 9.43
CA GLU A 71 -20.90 7.89 10.08
C GLU A 71 -21.52 7.63 11.46
N MET A 72 -22.43 6.65 11.55
CA MET A 72 -23.02 6.24 12.82
C MET A 72 -21.95 5.79 13.82
N ILE A 73 -20.96 5.00 13.37
CA ILE A 73 -19.88 4.54 14.25
C ILE A 73 -19.00 5.71 14.68
N ALA A 74 -18.54 6.54 13.74
CA ALA A 74 -17.66 7.67 14.03
C ALA A 74 -18.30 8.68 15.01
N THR A 75 -19.59 8.99 14.85
CA THR A 75 -20.30 9.92 15.75
C THR A 75 -20.53 9.39 17.16
N ASN A 76 -20.44 8.07 17.38
CA ASN A 76 -20.62 7.44 18.69
C ASN A 76 -19.28 7.14 19.40
N LEU A 77 -18.16 7.41 18.77
CA LEU A 77 -16.83 7.21 19.36
C LEU A 77 -16.21 8.55 19.78
N GLN A 78 -15.32 8.50 20.76
CA GLN A 78 -14.52 9.65 21.23
C GLN A 78 -13.08 9.59 20.69
N ILE A 79 -12.69 8.47 20.09
CA ILE A 79 -11.38 8.30 19.44
C ILE A 79 -11.48 8.59 17.96
N PRO A 80 -10.42 9.08 17.31
CA PRO A 80 -10.42 9.33 15.88
C PRO A 80 -10.70 8.06 15.06
N VAL A 81 -11.56 8.20 14.05
CA VAL A 81 -11.96 7.15 13.13
C VAL A 81 -11.44 7.45 11.73
N TYR A 82 -10.63 6.56 11.20
CA TYR A 82 -10.15 6.62 9.82
C TYR A 82 -10.94 5.67 8.93
N GLY A 83 -11.11 6.03 7.66
CA GLY A 83 -11.83 5.22 6.69
C GLY A 83 -10.98 4.85 5.48
N ILE A 84 -11.12 3.61 5.02
CA ILE A 84 -10.69 3.16 3.70
C ILE A 84 -11.88 2.47 3.01
N GLY A 85 -12.47 3.16 2.03
CA GLY A 85 -13.74 2.70 1.44
C GLY A 85 -14.91 2.67 2.42
N ALA A 86 -14.95 3.62 3.36
CA ALA A 86 -15.99 3.77 4.38
C ALA A 86 -16.76 5.10 4.27
N GLY A 87 -16.64 5.80 3.14
CA GLY A 87 -17.28 7.09 2.91
C GLY A 87 -16.50 8.26 3.49
N ASP A 88 -17.10 9.44 3.46
CA ASP A 88 -16.47 10.74 3.77
C ASP A 88 -16.81 11.28 5.17
N LYS A 89 -17.61 10.54 5.96
CA LYS A 89 -18.10 10.95 7.28
C LYS A 89 -17.32 10.30 8.43
N VAL A 90 -16.00 10.35 8.30
CA VAL A 90 -15.02 9.88 9.28
C VAL A 90 -13.94 10.96 9.42
N ASP A 91 -13.11 10.90 10.46
CA ASP A 91 -12.13 11.94 10.78
C ASP A 91 -10.96 12.01 9.81
N GLY A 92 -10.64 10.91 9.13
CA GLY A 92 -9.57 10.87 8.14
C GLY A 92 -9.73 9.76 7.12
N GLN A 93 -9.01 9.89 5.99
CA GLN A 93 -9.06 8.93 4.89
C GLN A 93 -7.73 8.22 4.72
N LEU A 94 -7.78 6.91 4.52
CA LEU A 94 -6.63 6.10 4.17
C LEU A 94 -6.81 5.53 2.76
N VAL A 95 -5.70 5.36 2.07
CA VAL A 95 -5.62 4.62 0.82
C VAL A 95 -4.25 3.95 0.72
N ILE A 96 -4.22 2.76 0.16
CA ILE A 96 -2.95 2.05 -0.07
C ILE A 96 -2.19 2.76 -1.19
N MET A 97 -0.92 3.09 -0.94
CA MET A 97 -0.07 3.81 -1.90
C MET A 97 -0.04 3.11 -3.27
N HIS A 98 0.10 1.79 -3.30
CA HIS A 98 0.12 1.02 -4.55
C HIS A 98 -1.17 1.20 -5.37
N ASP A 99 -2.31 1.30 -4.71
CA ASP A 99 -3.60 1.56 -5.34
C ASP A 99 -3.70 3.02 -5.80
N LEU A 100 -3.25 3.96 -4.94
CA LEU A 100 -3.29 5.41 -5.20
C LEU A 100 -2.51 5.78 -6.47
N VAL A 101 -1.30 5.21 -6.62
CA VAL A 101 -0.41 5.52 -7.76
C VAL A 101 -0.57 4.55 -8.93
N GLY A 102 -1.51 3.60 -8.86
CA GLY A 102 -1.74 2.63 -9.93
C GLY A 102 -0.55 1.69 -10.18
N LEU A 103 0.19 1.33 -9.11
CA LEU A 103 1.31 0.39 -9.24
C LEU A 103 0.80 -1.03 -9.51
N PHE A 104 -0.34 -1.41 -8.92
CA PHE A 104 -1.07 -2.64 -9.22
C PHE A 104 -2.28 -2.31 -10.10
N TRP A 105 -2.25 -2.71 -11.38
CA TRP A 105 -3.25 -2.30 -12.36
C TRP A 105 -4.28 -3.39 -12.71
N GLU A 106 -4.02 -4.65 -12.34
CA GLU A 106 -4.91 -5.77 -12.65
C GLU A 106 -6.27 -5.69 -11.96
N PHE A 107 -6.30 -5.10 -10.78
CA PHE A 107 -7.52 -4.91 -10.00
C PHE A 107 -7.61 -3.50 -9.42
N LYS A 108 -8.81 -2.93 -9.44
CA LYS A 108 -9.11 -1.63 -8.83
C LYS A 108 -10.36 -1.75 -7.99
N SER A 109 -10.24 -1.56 -6.67
CA SER A 109 -11.39 -1.49 -5.78
C SER A 109 -12.28 -0.28 -6.12
N LYS A 110 -13.60 -0.43 -5.95
CA LYS A 110 -14.56 0.64 -6.25
C LYS A 110 -14.25 1.96 -5.53
N PHE A 111 -13.75 1.89 -4.32
CA PHE A 111 -13.44 3.05 -3.48
C PHE A 111 -12.08 3.69 -3.78
N VAL A 112 -11.27 3.08 -4.63
CA VAL A 112 -9.94 3.61 -4.97
C VAL A 112 -10.03 4.59 -6.13
N LYS A 113 -9.56 5.82 -5.90
CA LYS A 113 -9.24 6.76 -6.96
C LYS A 113 -7.74 6.67 -7.25
N ARG A 114 -7.38 6.30 -8.48
CA ARG A 114 -6.01 6.36 -8.96
C ARG A 114 -5.67 7.78 -9.39
N TYR A 115 -4.48 8.23 -9.06
CA TYR A 115 -3.96 9.55 -9.41
C TYR A 115 -2.90 9.51 -10.52
N CYS A 116 -2.32 8.34 -10.76
CA CYS A 116 -1.47 8.06 -11.92
C CYS A 116 -1.48 6.55 -12.23
N GLU A 117 -0.79 6.14 -13.30
CA GLU A 117 -0.65 4.74 -13.72
C GLU A 117 0.84 4.34 -13.70
N ALA A 118 1.46 4.45 -12.51
CA ALA A 118 2.89 4.22 -12.31
C ALA A 118 3.34 2.82 -12.74
N GLY A 119 2.50 1.80 -12.55
CA GLY A 119 2.82 0.43 -12.95
C GLY A 119 3.07 0.30 -14.46
N GLN A 120 2.25 0.94 -15.30
CA GLN A 120 2.42 0.91 -16.75
C GLN A 120 3.66 1.70 -17.18
N MET A 121 3.94 2.84 -16.53
CA MET A 121 5.14 3.64 -16.79
C MET A 121 6.41 2.87 -16.47
N ILE A 122 6.44 2.19 -15.32
CA ILE A 122 7.56 1.36 -14.90
C ILE A 122 7.74 0.18 -15.86
N GLN A 123 6.66 -0.48 -16.26
CA GLN A 123 6.72 -1.58 -17.23
C GLN A 123 7.30 -1.12 -18.57
N SER A 124 6.85 0.03 -19.07
CA SER A 124 7.36 0.60 -20.33
C SER A 124 8.85 0.90 -20.25
N ALA A 125 9.29 1.56 -19.18
CA ALA A 125 10.70 1.90 -18.96
C ALA A 125 11.59 0.64 -18.85
N LEU A 126 11.14 -0.39 -18.13
CA LEU A 126 11.88 -1.64 -18.03
C LEU A 126 11.93 -2.38 -19.39
N THR A 127 10.86 -2.31 -20.16
CA THR A 127 10.82 -2.92 -21.49
C THR A 127 11.78 -2.21 -22.44
N GLU A 128 11.81 -0.88 -22.42
CA GLU A 128 12.74 -0.06 -23.20
C GLU A 128 14.19 -0.39 -22.83
N TYR A 129 14.53 -0.38 -21.55
CA TYR A 129 15.85 -0.76 -21.06
C TYR A 129 16.29 -2.16 -21.57
N VAL A 130 15.41 -3.16 -21.47
CA VAL A 130 15.72 -4.53 -21.93
C VAL A 130 15.96 -4.56 -23.44
N ASN A 131 15.19 -3.81 -24.22
CA ASN A 131 15.35 -3.74 -25.66
C ASN A 131 16.66 -3.03 -26.03
N GLU A 132 16.99 -1.91 -25.38
CA GLU A 132 18.23 -1.18 -25.61
C GLU A 132 19.47 -2.03 -25.27
N VAL A 133 19.43 -2.80 -24.18
CA VAL A 133 20.51 -3.73 -23.82
C VAL A 133 20.66 -4.83 -24.91
N ARG A 134 19.55 -5.40 -25.38
CA ARG A 134 19.56 -6.42 -26.43
C ARG A 134 20.04 -5.89 -27.77
N ASP A 135 19.66 -4.64 -28.09
CA ASP A 135 20.05 -3.94 -29.31
C ASP A 135 21.47 -3.33 -29.24
N VAL A 136 22.18 -3.53 -28.11
CA VAL A 136 23.51 -2.92 -27.84
C VAL A 136 23.48 -1.38 -27.92
N LYS A 137 22.35 -0.77 -27.57
CA LYS A 137 22.18 0.69 -27.48
C LYS A 137 22.51 1.21 -26.09
N PHE A 138 22.34 0.38 -25.06
CA PHE A 138 22.72 0.69 -23.68
C PHE A 138 23.79 -0.32 -23.20
N PRO A 139 24.88 0.15 -22.53
CA PRO A 139 25.19 1.54 -22.26
C PRO A 139 25.64 2.30 -23.53
N SER A 140 25.26 3.57 -23.64
CA SER A 140 25.80 4.50 -24.63
C SER A 140 27.09 5.15 -24.10
N GLN A 141 27.75 5.94 -24.92
CA GLN A 141 29.00 6.65 -24.55
C GLN A 141 28.82 7.53 -23.30
N GLU A 142 27.62 8.03 -23.05
CA GLU A 142 27.28 8.84 -21.87
C GLU A 142 27.17 8.03 -20.57
N ASN A 143 27.08 6.71 -20.69
CA ASN A 143 26.78 5.81 -19.57
C ASN A 143 27.98 5.00 -19.08
N PHE A 144 29.18 5.19 -19.64
CA PHE A 144 30.38 4.51 -19.17
C PHE A 144 31.55 5.49 -18.96
N TYR A 145 32.51 5.03 -18.18
CA TYR A 145 33.68 5.78 -17.84
C TYR A 145 34.83 5.38 -18.76
N GLU A 146 35.59 6.35 -19.21
CA GLU A 146 36.78 6.14 -20.01
C GLU A 146 38.05 6.20 -19.11
N ILE A 147 39.00 5.37 -19.42
CA ILE A 147 40.34 5.44 -18.82
C ILE A 147 41.14 6.57 -19.52
N LYS A 148 42.01 7.30 -18.80
CA LYS A 148 42.85 8.30 -19.40
C LYS A 148 43.82 7.65 -20.39
N ASP A 149 44.10 8.33 -21.50
CA ASP A 149 44.94 7.81 -22.61
C ASP A 149 46.27 7.28 -22.13
N GLU A 150 46.95 8.00 -21.22
CA GLU A 150 48.23 7.59 -20.65
C GLU A 150 48.17 6.25 -19.87
N GLU A 151 47.06 5.99 -19.20
CA GLU A 151 46.83 4.76 -18.45
C GLU A 151 46.36 3.63 -19.37
N LEU A 152 45.63 3.98 -20.43
CA LEU A 152 45.21 3.02 -21.46
C LEU A 152 46.46 2.48 -22.19
N GLU A 153 47.41 3.33 -22.59
CA GLU A 153 48.67 2.90 -23.22
C GLU A 153 49.49 1.96 -22.31
N LYS A 154 49.57 2.23 -21.02
CA LYS A 154 50.21 1.35 -20.05
C LYS A 154 49.52 -0.01 -19.93
N LEU A 155 48.17 0.00 -19.94
CA LEU A 155 47.35 -1.21 -19.88
C LEU A 155 47.56 -2.07 -21.12
N LEU A 156 47.53 -1.48 -22.30
CA LEU A 156 47.72 -2.17 -23.59
C LEU A 156 49.16 -2.66 -23.77
N GLY A 157 50.17 -1.91 -23.28
CA GLY A 157 51.59 -2.27 -23.35
C GLY A 157 51.96 -3.46 -22.45
N GLN A 158 51.18 -3.83 -21.48
CA GLN A 158 51.39 -4.97 -20.58
C GLN A 158 50.88 -6.32 -21.11
N GLY A 159 50.50 -6.43 -22.37
CA GLY A 159 50.13 -7.69 -23.00
C GLY A 159 48.80 -8.25 -22.53
N ALA A 160 47.93 -7.42 -21.96
CA ALA A 160 46.53 -7.78 -21.71
C ALA A 160 45.79 -7.91 -23.05
N GLY A 161 45.66 -9.13 -23.57
CA GLY A 161 44.94 -9.41 -24.79
C GLY A 161 43.47 -9.11 -24.60
N TRP A 162 43.05 -7.92 -24.97
CA TRP A 162 41.64 -7.54 -25.07
C TRP A 162 41.01 -8.27 -26.25
N LYS A 163 40.15 -9.24 -25.94
CA LYS A 163 39.28 -9.82 -26.96
C LYS A 163 38.11 -8.84 -27.19
N HIS A 164 38.24 -7.98 -28.19
CA HIS A 164 37.12 -7.25 -28.76
C HIS A 164 36.34 -8.19 -29.72
N ASP A 165 35.72 -9.23 -29.17
CA ASP A 165 34.79 -10.04 -29.93
C ASP A 165 33.58 -10.35 -29.05
N LYS A 166 32.59 -9.46 -29.08
CA LYS A 166 31.19 -9.84 -28.85
C LYS A 166 30.27 -8.94 -29.64
#